data_204efda0021c3342c559dc9979ac9e6e
#
_entry.id   204efda0021c3342c559dc9979ac9e6e
#
_cell.length_a   1.000
_cell.length_b   1.000
_cell.length_c   1.000
_cell.angle_alpha   90.00
_cell.angle_beta   90.00
_cell.angle_gamma   90.00
#
_symmetry.space_group_name_H-M   'P 1'
#
loop_
_entity.id
_entity.type
_entity.pdbx_description
1 polymer ?
#
loop_
_entity_poly.entity_id
_entity_poly.type
_entity_poly.pdbx_seq_one_letter_code
_entity_poly.pdbx_strand_id
1 'polypeptide(L)'
;MVLDVAFRLFLEKGYEHTSIQDIINQLGGLSKGAIYHHFKSKEDILVAVMERMTVESNQMLAAIRDRSDLSGKEKLKTIFRESISRLVQDDIFTVAPDFQNNPKLLFGLLHDTIDNAAPNYILPIIRQGISDGSIQTDYPEQLAELILLVANVWMNPMIFDSSEDESYRKFMVFRQMMQGFGLDIVDSKMMERLIELTSIYQKSRQ
;
A
#
# COMPACT_ATOMS: atom_id res chain seq x y z
N MET A 1 -6.80 20.27 -1.59
CA MET A 1 -8.02 20.71 -2.32
C MET A 1 -8.20 19.99 -3.67
N VAL A 2 -7.30 20.13 -4.69
CA VAL A 2 -7.46 19.41 -5.98
C VAL A 2 -7.45 17.91 -5.79
N LEU A 3 -6.44 17.37 -5.09
CA LEU A 3 -6.29 15.93 -4.85
C LEU A 3 -7.43 15.34 -3.98
N ASP A 4 -8.01 16.12 -3.05
CA ASP A 4 -9.14 15.66 -2.23
C ASP A 4 -10.41 15.51 -3.07
N VAL A 5 -10.65 16.49 -3.96
CA VAL A 5 -11.80 16.44 -4.89
C VAL A 5 -11.63 15.30 -5.90
N ALA A 6 -10.41 15.16 -6.45
CA ALA A 6 -10.10 14.08 -7.39
C ALA A 6 -10.29 12.71 -6.76
N PHE A 7 -9.72 12.48 -5.57
CA PHE A 7 -9.84 11.22 -4.86
C PHE A 7 -11.29 10.88 -4.53
N ARG A 8 -12.05 11.84 -4.00
CA ARG A 8 -13.50 11.66 -3.76
C ARG A 8 -14.26 11.26 -5.02
N LEU A 9 -14.01 11.94 -6.16
CA LEU A 9 -14.66 11.62 -7.42
C LEU A 9 -14.25 10.24 -7.96
N PHE A 10 -13.00 9.84 -7.76
CA PHE A 10 -12.53 8.50 -8.11
C PHE A 10 -13.24 7.42 -7.27
N LEU A 11 -13.53 7.68 -5.99
CA LEU A 11 -14.31 6.80 -5.14
C LEU A 11 -15.80 6.74 -5.55
N GLU A 12 -16.39 7.90 -5.83
CA GLU A 12 -17.83 8.01 -6.10
C GLU A 12 -18.23 7.50 -7.50
N LYS A 13 -17.43 7.80 -8.51
CA LYS A 13 -17.71 7.52 -9.91
C LYS A 13 -16.83 6.45 -10.55
N GLY A 14 -15.76 6.05 -9.87
CA GLY A 14 -14.67 5.26 -10.45
C GLY A 14 -13.66 6.13 -11.21
N TYR A 15 -12.41 5.65 -11.27
CA TYR A 15 -11.34 6.35 -11.98
C TYR A 15 -11.67 6.54 -13.46
N GLU A 16 -12.15 5.50 -14.16
CA GLU A 16 -12.41 5.56 -15.59
C GLU A 16 -13.52 6.56 -15.96
N HIS A 17 -14.54 6.68 -15.11
CA HIS A 17 -15.69 7.56 -15.34
C HIS A 17 -15.52 8.99 -14.81
N THR A 18 -14.34 9.32 -14.28
CA THR A 18 -14.01 10.67 -13.82
C THR A 18 -13.14 11.37 -14.87
N SER A 19 -13.54 12.56 -15.28
CA SER A 19 -12.75 13.43 -16.16
C SER A 19 -12.08 14.56 -15.37
N ILE A 20 -11.00 15.16 -15.95
CA ILE A 20 -10.41 16.39 -15.38
C ILE A 20 -11.45 17.51 -15.30
N GLN A 21 -12.40 17.56 -16.24
CA GLN A 21 -13.46 18.57 -16.23
C GLN A 21 -14.42 18.38 -15.04
N ASP A 22 -14.72 17.13 -14.64
CA ASP A 22 -15.51 16.86 -13.43
C ASP A 22 -14.81 17.41 -12.18
N ILE A 23 -13.50 17.19 -12.09
CA ILE A 23 -12.68 17.71 -10.99
C ILE A 23 -12.72 19.25 -10.95
N ILE A 24 -12.53 19.90 -12.11
CA ILE A 24 -12.60 21.37 -12.25
C ILE A 24 -13.95 21.91 -11.80
N ASN A 25 -15.05 21.29 -12.24
CA ASN A 25 -16.41 21.70 -11.92
C ASN A 25 -16.71 21.67 -10.42
N GLN A 26 -16.08 20.75 -9.68
CA GLN A 26 -16.25 20.62 -8.22
C GLN A 26 -15.37 21.58 -7.41
N LEU A 27 -14.38 22.20 -8.03
CA LEU A 27 -13.40 23.04 -7.33
C LEU A 27 -13.85 24.51 -7.13
N GLY A 28 -15.00 24.91 -7.69
CA GLY A 28 -15.68 26.16 -7.42
C GLY A 28 -14.79 27.41 -7.35
N GLY A 29 -14.06 27.78 -8.45
CA GLY A 29 -13.26 28.99 -8.48
C GLY A 29 -11.82 28.85 -8.97
N LEU A 30 -11.32 27.65 -9.15
CA LEU A 30 -10.03 27.44 -9.84
C LEU A 30 -10.23 27.44 -11.36
N SER A 31 -9.39 28.24 -12.06
CA SER A 31 -9.45 28.24 -13.52
C SER A 31 -8.95 26.92 -14.11
N LYS A 32 -9.52 26.52 -15.24
CA LYS A 32 -9.05 25.37 -16.02
C LYS A 32 -7.54 25.44 -16.28
N GLY A 33 -7.01 26.63 -16.60
CA GLY A 33 -5.59 26.86 -16.83
C GLY A 33 -4.71 26.57 -15.62
N ALA A 34 -5.17 26.86 -14.39
CA ALA A 34 -4.41 26.60 -13.18
C ALA A 34 -4.22 25.09 -12.95
N ILE A 35 -5.25 24.28 -13.22
CA ILE A 35 -5.14 22.82 -13.06
C ILE A 35 -4.23 22.22 -14.13
N TYR A 36 -4.38 22.61 -15.40
CA TYR A 36 -3.53 22.11 -16.50
C TYR A 36 -2.08 22.58 -16.41
N HIS A 37 -1.80 23.64 -15.65
CA HIS A 37 -0.43 24.04 -15.33
C HIS A 37 0.28 23.02 -14.42
N HIS A 38 -0.46 22.42 -13.46
CA HIS A 38 0.09 21.47 -12.50
C HIS A 38 -0.05 20.01 -12.96
N PHE A 39 -1.13 19.65 -13.61
CA PHE A 39 -1.45 18.28 -14.03
C PHE A 39 -1.80 18.26 -15.51
N LYS A 40 -1.01 17.56 -16.31
CA LYS A 40 -1.20 17.46 -17.75
C LYS A 40 -2.24 16.39 -18.13
N SER A 41 -2.48 15.42 -17.26
CA SER A 41 -3.37 14.28 -17.49
C SER A 41 -4.12 13.87 -16.21
N LYS A 42 -5.15 13.06 -16.36
CA LYS A 42 -5.85 12.42 -15.22
C LYS A 42 -4.92 11.48 -14.46
N GLU A 43 -4.02 10.83 -15.17
CA GLU A 43 -2.98 9.97 -14.63
C GLU A 43 -2.02 10.74 -13.71
N ASP A 44 -1.61 11.97 -14.07
CA ASP A 44 -0.75 12.79 -13.21
C ASP A 44 -1.45 13.14 -11.88
N ILE A 45 -2.77 13.37 -11.93
CA ILE A 45 -3.58 13.60 -10.73
C ILE A 45 -3.64 12.32 -9.87
N LEU A 46 -3.86 11.15 -10.49
CA LEU A 46 -3.88 9.88 -9.78
C LEU A 46 -2.53 9.59 -9.12
N VAL A 47 -1.43 9.78 -9.84
CA VAL A 47 -0.07 9.62 -9.28
C VAL A 47 0.10 10.52 -8.05
N ALA A 48 -0.27 11.81 -8.14
CA ALA A 48 -0.15 12.73 -7.00
C ALA A 48 -1.07 12.37 -5.82
N VAL A 49 -2.24 11.79 -6.07
CA VAL A 49 -3.11 11.24 -5.02
C VAL A 49 -2.41 10.06 -4.33
N MET A 50 -1.85 9.12 -5.09
CA MET A 50 -1.15 7.96 -4.54
C MET A 50 0.12 8.36 -3.76
N GLU A 51 0.91 9.32 -4.26
CA GLU A 51 2.07 9.87 -3.56
C GLU A 51 1.67 10.47 -2.19
N ARG A 52 0.56 11.19 -2.11
CA ARG A 52 0.06 11.70 -0.82
C ARG A 52 -0.30 10.57 0.15
N MET A 53 -0.92 9.51 -0.32
CA MET A 53 -1.25 8.34 0.50
C MET A 53 0.01 7.62 1.00
N THR A 54 1.07 7.61 0.19
CA THR A 54 2.39 7.10 0.59
C THR A 54 2.96 7.90 1.78
N VAL A 55 2.81 9.23 1.77
CA VAL A 55 3.25 10.07 2.92
C VAL A 55 2.54 9.66 4.21
N GLU A 56 1.23 9.44 4.18
CA GLU A 56 0.47 8.98 5.35
C GLU A 56 0.89 7.58 5.81
N SER A 57 1.18 6.68 4.88
CA SER A 57 1.70 5.36 5.19
C SER A 57 3.09 5.44 5.83
N ASN A 58 3.98 6.27 5.32
CA ASN A 58 5.30 6.50 5.88
C ASN A 58 5.27 7.08 7.29
N GLN A 59 4.30 7.96 7.59
CA GLN A 59 4.08 8.48 8.95
C GLN A 59 3.66 7.36 9.91
N MET A 60 2.80 6.45 9.50
CA MET A 60 2.40 5.27 10.27
C MET A 60 3.59 4.34 10.52
N LEU A 61 4.38 4.06 9.47
CA LEU A 61 5.59 3.22 9.58
C LEU A 61 6.60 3.83 10.56
N ALA A 62 6.86 5.14 10.47
CA ALA A 62 7.74 5.86 11.37
C ALA A 62 7.25 5.80 12.82
N ALA A 63 5.96 6.05 13.05
CA ALA A 63 5.36 6.01 14.37
C ALA A 63 5.50 4.62 15.03
N ILE A 64 5.33 3.53 14.27
CA ILE A 64 5.52 2.17 14.80
C ILE A 64 7.00 1.84 15.00
N ARG A 65 7.89 2.23 14.06
CA ARG A 65 9.34 2.06 14.19
C ARG A 65 9.87 2.66 15.49
N ASP A 66 9.40 3.84 15.85
CA ASP A 66 9.90 4.63 16.97
C ASP A 66 9.28 4.23 18.34
N ARG A 67 8.36 3.27 18.36
CA ARG A 67 7.81 2.72 19.62
C ARG A 67 8.88 1.97 20.40
N SER A 68 9.03 2.30 21.68
CA SER A 68 10.00 1.66 22.60
C SER A 68 9.40 0.50 23.40
N ASP A 69 8.08 0.35 23.39
CA ASP A 69 7.34 -0.65 24.17
C ASP A 69 7.11 -1.98 23.40
N LEU A 70 7.55 -2.06 22.14
CA LEU A 70 7.41 -3.23 21.29
C LEU A 70 8.77 -3.80 20.87
N SER A 71 8.89 -5.13 20.85
CA SER A 71 9.99 -5.84 20.20
C SER A 71 9.95 -5.65 18.67
N GLY A 72 11.09 -5.91 18.00
CA GLY A 72 11.16 -5.82 16.54
C GLY A 72 10.08 -6.68 15.84
N LYS A 73 9.85 -7.91 16.30
CA LYS A 73 8.81 -8.80 15.76
C LYS A 73 7.39 -8.25 15.97
N GLU A 74 7.09 -7.69 17.14
CA GLU A 74 5.79 -7.08 17.43
C GLU A 74 5.55 -5.84 16.58
N LYS A 75 6.58 -5.05 16.27
CA LYS A 75 6.51 -3.92 15.34
C LYS A 75 6.16 -4.38 13.93
N LEU A 76 6.83 -5.42 13.40
CA LEU A 76 6.49 -5.98 12.08
C LEU A 76 5.04 -6.47 12.03
N LYS A 77 4.60 -7.20 13.07
CA LYS A 77 3.21 -7.66 13.18
C LYS A 77 2.23 -6.47 13.22
N THR A 78 2.56 -5.43 13.95
CA THR A 78 1.74 -4.23 14.06
C THR A 78 1.66 -3.48 12.74
N ILE A 79 2.79 -3.30 12.03
CA ILE A 79 2.83 -2.70 10.70
C ILE A 79 1.92 -3.45 9.73
N PHE A 80 2.07 -4.78 9.67
CA PHE A 80 1.26 -5.59 8.75
C PHE A 80 -0.24 -5.45 9.05
N ARG A 81 -0.62 -5.54 10.33
CA ARG A 81 -2.02 -5.36 10.75
C ARG A 81 -2.55 -3.96 10.41
N GLU A 82 -1.83 -2.90 10.78
CA GLU A 82 -2.27 -1.52 10.54
C GLU A 82 -2.35 -1.21 9.03
N SER A 83 -1.41 -1.74 8.23
CA SER A 83 -1.42 -1.52 6.77
C SER A 83 -2.66 -2.08 6.08
N ILE A 84 -3.23 -3.18 6.57
CA ILE A 84 -4.43 -3.78 5.96
C ILE A 84 -5.75 -3.37 6.62
N SER A 85 -5.70 -2.83 7.86
CA SER A 85 -6.91 -2.52 8.65
C SER A 85 -7.43 -1.10 8.44
N ARG A 86 -6.65 -0.22 7.81
CA ARG A 86 -7.03 1.18 7.62
C ARG A 86 -8.16 1.31 6.59
N LEU A 87 -9.13 2.18 6.86
CA LEU A 87 -10.20 2.52 5.91
C LEU A 87 -9.66 3.04 4.58
N VAL A 88 -8.52 3.74 4.61
CA VAL A 88 -7.85 4.20 3.39
C VAL A 88 -7.47 3.06 2.44
N GLN A 89 -7.27 1.84 2.94
CA GLN A 89 -7.04 0.68 2.06
C GLN A 89 -8.30 0.28 1.31
N ASP A 90 -9.47 0.33 1.96
CA ASP A 90 -10.75 0.09 1.28
C ASP A 90 -10.93 1.08 0.14
N ASP A 91 -10.62 2.35 0.37
CA ASP A 91 -10.69 3.40 -0.63
C ASP A 91 -9.73 3.15 -1.79
N ILE A 92 -8.46 2.77 -1.52
CA ILE A 92 -7.47 2.44 -2.55
C ILE A 92 -7.95 1.25 -3.40
N PHE A 93 -8.44 0.20 -2.76
CA PHE A 93 -8.94 -0.99 -3.45
C PHE A 93 -10.25 -0.71 -4.21
N THR A 94 -11.05 0.26 -3.76
CA THR A 94 -12.24 0.73 -4.47
C THR A 94 -11.89 1.58 -5.68
N VAL A 95 -10.91 2.49 -5.57
CA VAL A 95 -10.39 3.27 -6.73
C VAL A 95 -9.77 2.35 -7.77
N ALA A 96 -9.22 1.21 -7.32
CA ALA A 96 -8.62 0.18 -8.15
C ALA A 96 -7.63 0.75 -9.20
N PRO A 97 -6.56 1.44 -8.75
CA PRO A 97 -5.60 2.02 -9.69
C PRO A 97 -4.99 0.93 -10.57
N ASP A 98 -4.96 1.19 -11.87
CA ASP A 98 -4.43 0.26 -12.86
C ASP A 98 -2.90 0.31 -12.88
N PHE A 99 -2.27 -0.50 -12.05
CA PHE A 99 -0.82 -0.64 -12.01
C PHE A 99 -0.25 -1.35 -13.24
N GLN A 100 -1.04 -2.20 -13.90
CA GLN A 100 -0.58 -2.98 -15.05
C GLN A 100 -0.37 -2.09 -16.28
N ASN A 101 -1.29 -1.13 -16.50
CA ASN A 101 -1.25 -0.23 -17.64
C ASN A 101 -0.68 1.15 -17.28
N ASN A 102 -0.29 1.39 -16.03
CA ASN A 102 0.33 2.64 -15.60
C ASN A 102 1.76 2.43 -15.05
N PRO A 103 2.78 2.46 -15.92
CA PRO A 103 4.18 2.26 -15.52
C PRO A 103 4.67 3.26 -14.46
N LYS A 104 4.15 4.49 -14.43
CA LYS A 104 4.53 5.48 -13.41
C LYS A 104 4.10 5.05 -12.02
N LEU A 105 2.85 4.53 -11.87
CA LEU A 105 2.36 4.04 -10.59
C LEU A 105 3.16 2.81 -10.12
N LEU A 106 3.38 1.85 -11.00
CA LEU A 106 4.15 0.66 -10.67
C LEU A 106 5.59 1.00 -10.29
N PHE A 107 6.25 1.86 -11.07
CA PHE A 107 7.62 2.29 -10.78
C PHE A 107 7.67 3.06 -9.45
N GLY A 108 6.72 3.97 -9.20
CA GLY A 108 6.61 4.70 -7.94
C GLY A 108 6.48 3.77 -6.74
N LEU A 109 5.63 2.74 -6.82
CA LEU A 109 5.47 1.73 -5.78
C LEU A 109 6.77 0.95 -5.53
N LEU A 110 7.44 0.50 -6.59
CA LEU A 110 8.70 -0.25 -6.47
C LEU A 110 9.81 0.62 -5.87
N HIS A 111 9.95 1.86 -6.35
CA HIS A 111 10.94 2.80 -5.85
C HIS A 111 10.70 3.13 -4.37
N ASP A 112 9.45 3.46 -3.97
CA ASP A 112 9.12 3.70 -2.57
C ASP A 112 9.39 2.45 -1.71
N THR A 113 9.06 1.26 -2.19
CA THR A 113 9.25 0.01 -1.47
C THR A 113 10.74 -0.26 -1.17
N ILE A 114 11.62 -0.16 -2.18
CA ILE A 114 13.04 -0.55 -2.08
C ILE A 114 13.91 0.59 -1.57
N ASP A 115 13.71 1.80 -2.08
CA ASP A 115 14.63 2.92 -1.83
C ASP A 115 14.21 3.78 -0.64
N ASN A 116 12.96 3.61 -0.15
CA ASN A 116 12.44 4.36 0.99
C ASN A 116 11.94 3.45 2.13
N ALA A 117 10.89 2.65 1.90
CA ALA A 117 10.22 1.94 2.98
C ALA A 117 11.10 0.85 3.61
N ALA A 118 11.80 0.05 2.80
CA ALA A 118 12.68 -0.99 3.30
C ALA A 118 13.84 -0.44 4.16
N PRO A 119 14.68 0.49 3.68
CA PRO A 119 15.84 0.97 4.44
C PRO A 119 15.47 1.88 5.62
N ASN A 120 14.42 2.70 5.51
CA ASN A 120 14.12 3.72 6.51
C ASN A 120 13.18 3.25 7.62
N TYR A 121 12.35 2.23 7.37
CA TYR A 121 11.36 1.77 8.36
C TYR A 121 11.51 0.30 8.73
N ILE A 122 11.59 -0.62 7.76
CA ILE A 122 11.58 -2.05 8.06
C ILE A 122 12.95 -2.55 8.53
N LEU A 123 14.02 -2.16 7.87
CA LEU A 123 15.38 -2.55 8.27
C LEU A 123 15.76 -2.14 9.70
N PRO A 124 15.48 -0.90 10.17
CA PRO A 124 15.71 -0.53 11.58
C PRO A 124 14.94 -1.42 12.56
N ILE A 125 13.70 -1.81 12.21
CA ILE A 125 12.87 -2.70 13.03
C ILE A 125 13.48 -4.11 13.08
N ILE A 126 13.92 -4.64 11.94
CA ILE A 126 14.59 -5.95 11.87
C ILE A 126 15.88 -5.93 12.70
N ARG A 127 16.71 -4.89 12.58
CA ARG A 127 17.94 -4.74 13.36
C ARG A 127 17.66 -4.64 14.86
N GLN A 128 16.60 -3.93 15.26
CA GLN A 128 16.14 -3.95 16.65
C GLN A 128 15.75 -5.37 17.06
N GLY A 129 14.96 -6.09 16.23
CA GLY A 129 14.54 -7.46 16.53
C GLY A 129 15.69 -8.44 16.67
N ILE A 130 16.78 -8.25 15.92
CA ILE A 130 18.02 -9.01 16.10
C ILE A 130 18.63 -8.68 17.46
N SER A 131 18.70 -7.40 17.83
CA SER A 131 19.28 -6.95 19.09
C SER A 131 18.46 -7.38 20.32
N ASP A 132 17.13 -7.40 20.24
CA ASP A 132 16.24 -7.82 21.32
C ASP A 132 15.94 -9.34 21.31
N GLY A 133 16.48 -10.08 20.34
CA GLY A 133 16.36 -11.53 20.21
C GLY A 133 15.01 -12.00 19.65
N SER A 134 14.12 -11.09 19.20
CA SER A 134 12.80 -11.43 18.65
C SER A 134 12.84 -11.81 17.18
N ILE A 135 13.92 -11.48 16.46
CA ILE A 135 14.16 -11.80 15.04
C ILE A 135 15.54 -12.43 14.90
N GLN A 136 15.65 -13.48 14.08
CA GLN A 136 16.93 -14.12 13.78
C GLN A 136 17.12 -14.17 12.26
N THR A 137 18.16 -13.49 11.77
CA THR A 137 18.56 -13.51 10.35
C THR A 137 19.98 -13.00 10.20
N ASP A 138 20.72 -13.57 9.25
CA ASP A 138 22.05 -13.09 8.82
C ASP A 138 21.92 -12.06 7.66
N TYR A 139 20.71 -11.83 7.13
CA TYR A 139 20.44 -11.03 5.94
C TYR A 139 19.34 -9.99 6.20
N PRO A 140 19.54 -9.03 7.12
CA PRO A 140 18.48 -8.10 7.54
C PRO A 140 18.01 -7.17 6.42
N GLU A 141 18.90 -6.72 5.53
CA GLU A 141 18.55 -5.86 4.38
C GLU A 141 17.65 -6.61 3.41
N GLN A 142 18.05 -7.81 3.01
CA GLN A 142 17.32 -8.64 2.05
C GLN A 142 15.96 -9.08 2.61
N LEU A 143 15.90 -9.35 3.92
CA LEU A 143 14.63 -9.69 4.58
C LEU A 143 13.68 -8.49 4.58
N ALA A 144 14.18 -7.27 4.80
CA ALA A 144 13.37 -6.05 4.75
C ALA A 144 12.75 -5.84 3.35
N GLU A 145 13.57 -5.96 2.31
CA GLU A 145 13.13 -5.84 0.92
C GLU A 145 12.12 -6.94 0.55
N LEU A 146 12.45 -8.20 0.89
CA LEU A 146 11.63 -9.37 0.57
C LEU A 146 10.22 -9.26 1.19
N ILE A 147 10.12 -8.90 2.47
CA ILE A 147 8.83 -8.74 3.16
C ILE A 147 7.96 -7.75 2.40
N LEU A 148 8.49 -6.58 2.05
CA LEU A 148 7.72 -5.53 1.38
C LEU A 148 7.40 -5.87 -0.08
N LEU A 149 8.34 -6.45 -0.84
CA LEU A 149 8.10 -6.86 -2.22
C LEU A 149 7.00 -7.92 -2.31
N VAL A 150 7.03 -8.90 -1.42
CA VAL A 150 5.99 -9.92 -1.39
C VAL A 150 4.65 -9.32 -0.97
N ALA A 151 4.63 -8.48 0.09
CA ALA A 151 3.39 -7.88 0.58
C ALA A 151 2.78 -6.87 -0.41
N ASN A 152 3.57 -5.94 -0.93
CA ASN A 152 3.08 -4.81 -1.73
C ASN A 152 2.96 -5.12 -3.23
N VAL A 153 3.71 -6.11 -3.74
CA VAL A 153 3.75 -6.39 -5.18
C VAL A 153 3.14 -7.76 -5.49
N TRP A 154 3.73 -8.84 -4.95
CA TRP A 154 3.31 -10.19 -5.34
C TRP A 154 1.91 -10.58 -4.85
N MET A 155 1.55 -10.16 -3.62
CA MET A 155 0.21 -10.41 -3.07
C MET A 155 -0.83 -9.37 -3.51
N ASN A 156 -0.43 -8.30 -4.16
CA ASN A 156 -1.33 -7.20 -4.52
C ASN A 156 -2.21 -7.56 -5.73
N PRO A 157 -3.53 -7.73 -5.57
CA PRO A 157 -4.42 -8.09 -6.67
C PRO A 157 -4.54 -6.99 -7.73
N MET A 158 -4.20 -5.74 -7.42
CA MET A 158 -4.17 -4.63 -8.38
C MET A 158 -2.99 -4.75 -9.36
N ILE A 159 -1.93 -5.52 -9.02
CA ILE A 159 -0.78 -5.77 -9.89
C ILE A 159 -0.93 -7.12 -10.60
N PHE A 160 -1.29 -8.14 -9.85
CA PHE A 160 -1.51 -9.50 -10.37
C PHE A 160 -2.96 -9.86 -10.14
N ASP A 161 -3.79 -9.65 -11.17
CA ASP A 161 -5.22 -9.99 -11.11
C ASP A 161 -5.40 -11.42 -10.58
N SER A 162 -6.02 -11.54 -9.42
CA SER A 162 -6.14 -12.80 -8.68
C SER A 162 -7.55 -12.96 -8.15
N SER A 163 -8.09 -14.17 -8.26
CA SER A 163 -9.33 -14.55 -7.57
C SER A 163 -9.12 -14.55 -6.04
N GLU A 164 -10.23 -14.56 -5.28
CA GLU A 164 -10.16 -14.68 -3.82
C GLU A 164 -9.41 -15.95 -3.39
N ASP A 165 -9.64 -17.08 -4.07
CA ASP A 165 -8.99 -18.36 -3.81
C ASP A 165 -7.49 -18.31 -4.11
N GLU A 166 -7.08 -17.67 -5.21
CA GLU A 166 -5.68 -17.46 -5.53
C GLU A 166 -4.98 -16.50 -4.56
N SER A 167 -5.63 -15.41 -4.18
CA SER A 167 -5.15 -14.50 -3.15
C SER A 167 -4.97 -15.21 -1.81
N TYR A 168 -5.94 -16.04 -1.41
CA TYR A 168 -5.80 -16.87 -0.20
C TYR A 168 -4.55 -17.77 -0.25
N ARG A 169 -4.29 -18.44 -1.39
CA ARG A 169 -3.09 -19.28 -1.55
C ARG A 169 -1.80 -18.46 -1.46
N LYS A 170 -1.75 -17.28 -2.08
CA LYS A 170 -0.61 -16.35 -1.95
C LYS A 170 -0.38 -15.95 -0.49
N PHE A 171 -1.45 -15.62 0.25
CA PHE A 171 -1.35 -15.27 1.66
C PHE A 171 -0.86 -16.45 2.52
N MET A 172 -1.30 -17.67 2.22
CA MET A 172 -0.81 -18.87 2.90
C MET A 172 0.68 -19.09 2.66
N VAL A 173 1.15 -18.89 1.42
CA VAL A 173 2.58 -18.99 1.09
C VAL A 173 3.37 -17.91 1.83
N PHE A 174 2.91 -16.66 1.83
CA PHE A 174 3.54 -15.57 2.58
C PHE A 174 3.64 -15.89 4.07
N ARG A 175 2.55 -16.37 4.68
CA ARG A 175 2.55 -16.80 6.09
C ARG A 175 3.58 -17.89 6.34
N GLN A 176 3.65 -18.92 5.50
CA GLN A 176 4.64 -19.99 5.62
C GLN A 176 6.07 -19.49 5.46
N MET A 177 6.32 -18.57 4.51
CA MET A 177 7.63 -17.91 4.35
C MET A 177 8.02 -17.17 5.63
N MET A 178 7.13 -16.37 6.20
CA MET A 178 7.41 -15.64 7.43
C MET A 178 7.68 -16.59 8.60
N GLN A 179 6.91 -17.65 8.75
CA GLN A 179 7.14 -18.69 9.76
C GLN A 179 8.49 -19.38 9.57
N GLY A 180 8.93 -19.60 8.33
CA GLY A 180 10.27 -20.14 8.01
C GLY A 180 11.41 -19.24 8.49
N PHE A 181 11.19 -17.92 8.57
CA PHE A 181 12.11 -16.95 9.21
C PHE A 181 11.87 -16.75 10.72
N GLY A 182 11.03 -17.58 11.36
CA GLY A 182 10.65 -17.41 12.78
C GLY A 182 9.70 -16.23 13.04
N LEU A 183 9.13 -15.63 11.97
CA LEU A 183 8.26 -14.47 12.03
C LEU A 183 6.79 -14.90 11.96
N ASP A 184 6.15 -15.09 13.10
CA ASP A 184 4.69 -15.33 13.15
C ASP A 184 3.94 -13.98 13.20
N ILE A 185 4.02 -13.24 12.08
CA ILE A 185 3.46 -11.89 11.96
C ILE A 185 2.10 -11.86 11.28
N VAL A 186 1.62 -12.98 10.74
CA VAL A 186 0.33 -13.08 10.02
C VAL A 186 -0.61 -14.00 10.77
N ASP A 187 -1.70 -13.48 11.32
CA ASP A 187 -2.75 -14.26 12.00
C ASP A 187 -4.00 -14.45 11.14
N SER A 188 -4.96 -15.24 11.65
CA SER A 188 -6.18 -15.60 10.90
C SER A 188 -7.05 -14.37 10.58
N LYS A 189 -7.14 -13.38 11.50
CA LYS A 189 -7.93 -12.16 11.26
C LYS A 189 -7.33 -11.32 10.14
N MET A 190 -6.00 -11.26 10.06
CA MET A 190 -5.31 -10.59 8.96
C MET A 190 -5.57 -11.30 7.63
N MET A 191 -5.60 -12.64 7.62
CA MET A 191 -5.95 -13.43 6.43
C MET A 191 -7.38 -13.13 5.94
N GLU A 192 -8.35 -13.10 6.84
CA GLU A 192 -9.74 -12.75 6.53
C GLU A 192 -9.83 -11.34 5.93
N ARG A 193 -9.12 -10.38 6.52
CA ARG A 193 -9.08 -9.00 6.03
C ARG A 193 -8.47 -8.86 4.64
N LEU A 194 -7.40 -9.58 4.34
CA LEU A 194 -6.76 -9.58 3.03
C LEU A 194 -7.70 -10.14 1.93
N ILE A 195 -8.49 -11.17 2.26
CA ILE A 195 -9.52 -11.71 1.36
C ILE A 195 -10.61 -10.66 1.12
N GLU A 196 -11.07 -9.99 2.18
CA GLU A 196 -12.05 -8.91 2.07
C GLU A 196 -11.56 -7.78 1.13
N LEU A 197 -10.30 -7.33 1.28
CA LEU A 197 -9.70 -6.34 0.38
C LEU A 197 -9.70 -6.82 -1.08
N THR A 198 -9.36 -8.09 -1.32
CA THR A 198 -9.43 -8.68 -2.67
C THR A 198 -10.86 -8.65 -3.22
N SER A 199 -11.85 -8.96 -2.39
CA SER A 199 -13.28 -8.90 -2.77
C SER A 199 -13.73 -7.46 -3.11
N ILE A 200 -13.28 -6.46 -2.33
CA ILE A 200 -13.55 -5.04 -2.63
C ILE A 200 -13.00 -4.67 -4.02
N TYR A 201 -11.74 -5.02 -4.28
CA TYR A 201 -11.10 -4.76 -5.58
C TYR A 201 -11.84 -5.42 -6.74
N GLN A 202 -12.21 -6.70 -6.61
CA GLN A 202 -12.93 -7.40 -7.67
C GLN A 202 -14.31 -6.79 -7.98
N LYS A 203 -15.02 -6.32 -6.95
CA LYS A 203 -16.33 -5.64 -7.12
C LYS A 203 -16.18 -4.27 -7.78
N SER A 204 -15.09 -3.54 -7.52
CA SER A 204 -14.87 -2.22 -8.13
C SER A 204 -14.56 -2.26 -9.63
N ARG A 205 -14.21 -3.44 -10.16
CA ARG A 205 -13.92 -3.65 -11.60
C ARG A 205 -15.12 -4.17 -12.42
N GLN A 206 -16.24 -4.49 -11.78
CA GLN A 206 -17.48 -4.92 -12.44
C GLN A 206 -18.36 -3.72 -12.82
#